data_585b261dca9e9cab72a57f93ad14c5dd
#
_entry.id   585b261dca9e9cab72a57f93ad14c5dd
#
_cell.length_a   1.000
_cell.length_b   1.000
_cell.length_c   1.000
_cell.angle_alpha   90.00
_cell.angle_beta   90.00
_cell.angle_gamma   90.00
#
_symmetry.space_group_name_H-M   'P 1'
#
loop_
_entity.id
_entity.type
_entity.pdbx_description
1 polymer ?
#
loop_
_entity_poly.entity_id
_entity_poly.type
_entity_poly.pdbx_seq_one_letter_code
_entity_poly.pdbx_strand_id
1 'polypeptide(L)'
;YGAEQVTSAGPGMDRIDIAWPVRRLIIGVTRNWSSNVVLWNLAADPLNDPHTDNGGCSMCQGAITIDGDNITRNLAYYVIAHASKHVPDGSHRIFSTAPGERIISICEDEQHPQMWRTNVIDKADVPDNVTFMTPQGKIVMVVSNDSWSRKEVNIQYNGKFASLKIAPGSVATYVWDAD
;
A
#
# COMPACT_ATOMS: atom_id res chain seq x y z
N TYR A 1 -7.40 -11.49 -0.14
CA TYR A 1 -7.74 -11.50 -1.56
C TYR A 1 -6.77 -10.64 -2.35
N GLY A 2 -6.20 -11.22 -3.41
CA GLY A 2 -5.39 -10.53 -4.37
C GLY A 2 -3.90 -10.60 -4.04
N ALA A 3 -3.24 -11.67 -4.49
CA ALA A 3 -1.83 -11.62 -4.73
C ALA A 3 -1.65 -10.76 -5.99
N GLU A 4 -1.32 -9.50 -5.84
CA GLU A 4 -0.90 -8.66 -6.95
C GLU A 4 0.58 -8.35 -6.82
N GLN A 5 1.25 -8.42 -7.95
CA GLN A 5 2.60 -7.94 -8.04
C GLN A 5 2.63 -6.45 -7.69
N VAL A 6 3.46 -6.11 -6.73
CA VAL A 6 3.59 -4.73 -6.26
C VAL A 6 4.72 -4.01 -6.97
N THR A 7 5.75 -4.76 -7.39
CA THR A 7 6.92 -4.20 -8.04
C THR A 7 7.39 -5.07 -9.20
N SER A 8 7.90 -4.43 -10.22
CA SER A 8 8.54 -5.10 -11.35
C SER A 8 9.90 -4.46 -11.64
N ALA A 9 10.83 -5.27 -12.17
CA ALA A 9 12.11 -4.80 -12.68
C ALA A 9 12.00 -4.55 -14.19
N GLY A 10 12.62 -3.48 -14.68
CA GLY A 10 12.71 -3.20 -16.11
C GLY A 10 13.14 -1.77 -16.43
N PRO A 11 13.57 -1.52 -17.68
CA PRO A 11 13.94 -0.18 -18.13
C PRO A 11 12.75 0.79 -18.01
N GLY A 12 12.95 1.96 -17.44
CA GLY A 12 11.92 2.99 -17.26
C GLY A 12 11.09 2.88 -15.99
N MET A 13 11.38 1.89 -15.12
CA MET A 13 10.77 1.76 -13.79
C MET A 13 11.51 2.54 -12.69
N ASP A 14 12.26 3.56 -13.06
CA ASP A 14 13.10 4.37 -12.16
C ASP A 14 12.28 5.20 -11.15
N ARG A 15 10.97 5.12 -11.23
CA ARG A 15 10.07 5.84 -10.35
C ARG A 15 9.57 4.92 -9.25
N ILE A 16 10.20 5.04 -8.09
CA ILE A 16 9.75 4.38 -6.86
C ILE A 16 8.46 5.10 -6.42
N ASP A 17 7.32 4.59 -6.84
CA ASP A 17 6.03 5.04 -6.34
C ASP A 17 5.49 4.02 -5.33
N ILE A 18 5.81 4.22 -4.06
CA ILE A 18 5.28 3.41 -2.96
C ILE A 18 3.82 3.76 -2.64
N ALA A 19 3.40 4.96 -2.99
CA ALA A 19 2.10 5.48 -2.57
C ALA A 19 0.95 4.68 -3.19
N TRP A 20 1.05 4.37 -4.48
CA TRP A 20 0.00 3.64 -5.19
C TRP A 20 -0.25 2.22 -4.62
N PRO A 21 0.76 1.34 -4.45
CA PRO A 21 0.53 0.02 -3.89
C PRO A 21 0.07 0.06 -2.43
N VAL A 22 0.57 0.97 -1.60
CA VAL A 22 0.08 1.10 -0.22
C VAL A 22 -1.37 1.57 -0.20
N ARG A 23 -1.72 2.56 -1.03
CA ARG A 23 -3.10 3.03 -1.17
C ARG A 23 -4.04 1.88 -1.51
N ARG A 24 -3.68 1.07 -2.51
CA ARG A 24 -4.54 0.00 -3.03
C ARG A 24 -4.54 -1.22 -2.12
N LEU A 25 -3.34 -1.73 -1.78
CA LEU A 25 -3.18 -3.05 -1.16
C LEU A 25 -3.19 -3.02 0.37
N ILE A 26 -2.85 -1.89 0.99
CA ILE A 26 -2.90 -1.76 2.44
C ILE A 26 -4.15 -0.99 2.85
N ILE A 27 -4.27 0.27 2.42
CA ILE A 27 -5.36 1.15 2.83
C ILE A 27 -6.70 0.66 2.24
N GLY A 28 -6.76 0.46 0.93
CA GLY A 28 -8.00 0.13 0.22
C GLY A 28 -8.62 -1.17 0.69
N VAL A 29 -7.83 -2.26 0.76
CA VAL A 29 -8.39 -3.57 1.13
C VAL A 29 -8.78 -3.64 2.60
N THR A 30 -8.00 -3.03 3.51
CA THR A 30 -8.34 -3.04 4.95
C THR A 30 -9.53 -2.13 5.26
N ARG A 31 -9.71 -1.02 4.52
CA ARG A 31 -10.95 -0.23 4.59
C ARG A 31 -12.18 -1.01 4.11
N ASN A 32 -11.98 -1.98 3.22
CA ASN A 32 -13.03 -2.89 2.73
C ASN A 32 -13.07 -4.23 3.49
N TRP A 33 -12.67 -4.22 4.75
CA TRP A 33 -12.79 -5.34 5.70
C TRP A 33 -11.90 -6.56 5.40
N SER A 34 -10.89 -6.42 4.57
CA SER A 34 -9.88 -7.48 4.45
C SER A 34 -9.09 -7.60 5.75
N SER A 35 -8.93 -8.79 6.26
CA SER A 35 -8.16 -9.10 7.48
C SER A 35 -6.70 -9.43 7.21
N ASN A 36 -6.34 -9.65 5.94
CA ASN A 36 -4.95 -9.88 5.55
C ASN A 36 -4.66 -9.37 4.13
N VAL A 37 -3.38 -9.19 3.85
CA VAL A 37 -2.85 -8.86 2.53
C VAL A 37 -1.69 -9.79 2.25
N VAL A 38 -1.76 -10.49 1.12
CA VAL A 38 -0.71 -11.40 0.66
C VAL A 38 -0.17 -10.87 -0.66
N LEU A 39 1.13 -10.63 -0.73
CA LEU A 39 1.81 -10.18 -1.93
C LEU A 39 2.64 -11.33 -2.53
N TRP A 40 2.80 -11.33 -3.80
CA TRP A 40 3.72 -12.14 -4.55
C TRP A 40 5.04 -11.39 -4.69
N ASN A 41 6.20 -11.96 -4.43
CA ASN A 41 6.55 -13.12 -3.62
C ASN A 41 7.52 -12.62 -2.51
N LEU A 42 7.95 -13.52 -1.60
CA LEU A 42 8.85 -13.10 -0.52
C LEU A 42 10.26 -12.81 -1.02
N ALA A 43 10.84 -13.69 -1.81
CA ALA A 43 12.22 -13.61 -2.24
C ALA A 43 12.39 -14.08 -3.68
N ALA A 44 13.29 -13.45 -4.40
CA ALA A 44 13.73 -13.85 -5.72
C ALA A 44 15.24 -13.61 -5.87
N ASP A 45 15.86 -14.22 -6.87
CA ASP A 45 17.23 -13.92 -7.25
C ASP A 45 17.31 -12.64 -8.13
N PRO A 46 18.51 -12.21 -8.58
CA PRO A 46 18.65 -11.05 -9.48
C PRO A 46 17.97 -11.19 -10.84
N LEU A 47 17.61 -12.41 -11.26
CA LEU A 47 16.88 -12.69 -12.49
C LEU A 47 15.36 -12.81 -12.28
N ASN A 48 14.90 -12.55 -11.04
CA ASN A 48 13.52 -12.71 -10.58
C ASN A 48 13.04 -14.17 -10.55
N ASP A 49 13.98 -15.13 -10.44
CA ASP A 49 13.67 -16.54 -10.22
C ASP A 49 13.43 -16.85 -8.71
N PRO A 50 12.66 -17.91 -8.41
CA PRO A 50 12.03 -18.86 -9.34
C PRO A 50 10.71 -18.34 -9.94
N HIS A 51 10.52 -18.55 -11.23
CA HIS A 51 9.24 -18.39 -11.91
C HIS A 51 9.03 -19.58 -12.87
N THR A 52 7.79 -19.75 -13.35
CA THR A 52 7.50 -20.81 -14.32
C THR A 52 7.71 -20.27 -15.75
N ASP A 53 8.30 -21.07 -16.65
CA ASP A 53 8.55 -20.68 -18.04
C ASP A 53 7.26 -20.52 -18.87
N ASN A 54 6.17 -21.15 -18.40
CA ASN A 54 4.85 -21.11 -19.05
C ASN A 54 3.89 -20.17 -18.30
N GLY A 55 3.93 -18.88 -18.64
CA GLY A 55 3.03 -17.88 -18.07
C GLY A 55 3.42 -17.36 -16.70
N GLY A 56 4.61 -17.65 -16.22
CA GLY A 56 5.19 -17.04 -15.04
C GLY A 56 5.60 -15.60 -15.29
N CYS A 57 5.70 -14.80 -14.24
CA CYS A 57 6.15 -13.42 -14.33
C CYS A 57 7.67 -13.33 -14.24
N SER A 58 8.34 -13.13 -15.36
CA SER A 58 9.81 -12.97 -15.41
C SER A 58 10.32 -11.61 -14.89
N MET A 59 9.41 -10.66 -14.61
CA MET A 59 9.75 -9.33 -14.10
C MET A 59 9.26 -9.10 -12.66
N CYS A 60 8.66 -10.12 -12.03
CA CYS A 60 8.11 -10.01 -10.68
C CYS A 60 9.21 -10.15 -9.64
N GLN A 61 9.64 -9.04 -9.08
CA GLN A 61 10.58 -9.03 -7.97
C GLN A 61 9.97 -9.62 -6.69
N GLY A 62 10.78 -10.31 -5.89
CA GLY A 62 10.44 -10.59 -4.51
C GLY A 62 10.42 -9.33 -3.63
N ALA A 63 9.89 -9.44 -2.43
CA ALA A 63 10.06 -8.39 -1.43
C ALA A 63 11.55 -8.17 -1.09
N ILE A 64 12.34 -9.22 -1.21
CA ILE A 64 13.81 -9.15 -1.16
C ILE A 64 14.41 -9.82 -2.38
N THR A 65 15.58 -9.35 -2.79
CA THR A 65 16.45 -10.04 -3.75
C THR A 65 17.64 -10.64 -3.02
N ILE A 66 17.90 -11.92 -3.27
CA ILE A 66 19.04 -12.67 -2.69
C ILE A 66 20.05 -12.92 -3.80
N ASP A 67 21.25 -12.39 -3.63
CA ASP A 67 22.39 -12.57 -4.54
C ASP A 67 23.60 -13.08 -3.75
N GLY A 68 23.76 -14.39 -3.69
CA GLY A 68 24.72 -15.02 -2.80
C GLY A 68 24.45 -14.65 -1.34
N ASP A 69 25.42 -13.98 -0.70
CA ASP A 69 25.31 -13.50 0.68
C ASP A 69 24.68 -12.09 0.78
N ASN A 70 24.37 -11.45 -0.35
CA ASN A 70 23.79 -10.12 -0.36
C ASN A 70 22.25 -10.18 -0.37
N ILE A 71 21.63 -9.39 0.50
CA ILE A 71 20.20 -9.25 0.57
C ILE A 71 19.81 -7.79 0.31
N THR A 72 19.06 -7.57 -0.76
CA THR A 72 18.51 -6.26 -1.11
C THR A 72 17.01 -6.23 -0.79
N ARG A 73 16.53 -5.16 -0.14
CA ARG A 73 15.11 -4.94 0.12
C ARG A 73 14.50 -4.16 -1.04
N ASN A 74 13.50 -4.74 -1.68
CA ASN A 74 12.78 -4.14 -2.79
C ASN A 74 11.57 -3.31 -2.30
N LEU A 75 10.89 -2.63 -3.21
CA LEU A 75 9.74 -1.78 -2.87
C LEU A 75 8.66 -2.52 -2.10
N ALA A 76 8.34 -3.76 -2.48
CA ALA A 76 7.31 -4.59 -1.82
C ALA A 76 7.61 -4.82 -0.34
N TYR A 77 8.88 -4.92 0.05
CA TYR A 77 9.27 -4.99 1.46
C TYR A 77 8.78 -3.77 2.24
N TYR A 78 8.98 -2.58 1.70
CA TYR A 78 8.58 -1.34 2.37
C TYR A 78 7.06 -1.13 2.32
N VAL A 79 6.39 -1.55 1.26
CA VAL A 79 4.91 -1.54 1.18
C VAL A 79 4.30 -2.30 2.35
N ILE A 80 4.77 -3.53 2.59
CA ILE A 80 4.28 -4.33 3.73
C ILE A 80 4.71 -3.73 5.06
N ALA A 81 5.94 -3.22 5.16
CA ALA A 81 6.48 -2.69 6.41
C ALA A 81 5.67 -1.53 6.99
N HIS A 82 4.99 -0.74 6.16
CA HIS A 82 4.11 0.34 6.65
C HIS A 82 2.97 -0.17 7.55
N ALA A 83 2.51 -1.40 7.32
CA ALA A 83 1.54 -2.05 8.21
C ALA A 83 2.20 -3.02 9.18
N SER A 84 2.96 -4.02 8.68
CA SER A 84 3.43 -5.14 9.48
C SER A 84 4.33 -4.76 10.65
N LYS A 85 5.04 -3.64 10.55
CA LYS A 85 5.91 -3.16 11.64
C LYS A 85 5.12 -2.60 12.84
N HIS A 86 3.95 -2.05 12.61
CA HIS A 86 3.23 -1.25 13.60
C HIS A 86 1.81 -1.77 13.91
N VAL A 87 1.28 -2.67 13.10
CA VAL A 87 -0.06 -3.25 13.23
C VAL A 87 0.07 -4.74 13.56
N PRO A 88 0.32 -5.11 14.83
CA PRO A 88 0.46 -6.51 15.24
C PRO A 88 -0.89 -7.24 15.21
N ASP A 89 -0.83 -8.57 15.33
CA ASP A 89 -2.01 -9.41 15.46
C ASP A 89 -2.91 -8.94 16.62
N GLY A 90 -4.21 -9.05 16.41
CA GLY A 90 -5.21 -8.53 17.34
C GLY A 90 -5.49 -7.02 17.19
N SER A 91 -4.79 -6.32 16.31
CA SER A 91 -5.16 -4.94 15.95
C SER A 91 -6.49 -4.93 15.19
N HIS A 92 -7.28 -3.90 15.41
CA HIS A 92 -8.53 -3.72 14.68
C HIS A 92 -8.61 -2.33 14.05
N ARG A 93 -9.22 -2.27 12.88
CA ARG A 93 -9.44 -1.00 12.20
C ARG A 93 -10.46 -0.17 12.97
N ILE A 94 -10.11 1.07 13.26
CA ILE A 94 -11.02 2.07 13.83
C ILE A 94 -11.45 3.08 12.77
N PHE A 95 -12.46 3.88 13.11
CA PHE A 95 -12.93 4.92 12.22
C PHE A 95 -11.82 5.94 11.93
N SER A 96 -11.66 6.28 10.67
CA SER A 96 -10.89 7.43 10.22
C SER A 96 -11.56 8.05 9.00
N THR A 97 -11.63 9.37 8.98
CA THR A 97 -12.25 10.09 7.87
C THR A 97 -11.39 9.90 6.63
N ALA A 98 -11.99 9.33 5.58
CA ALA A 98 -11.41 9.40 4.24
C ALA A 98 -12.21 10.46 3.47
N PRO A 99 -11.64 11.59 3.19
CA PRO A 99 -12.35 12.62 2.45
C PRO A 99 -12.56 12.16 1.00
N GLY A 100 -13.79 12.33 0.54
CA GLY A 100 -14.25 12.02 -0.81
C GLY A 100 -14.82 10.62 -0.99
N GLU A 101 -16.07 10.57 -1.43
CA GLU A 101 -16.64 9.33 -1.96
C GLU A 101 -15.87 8.94 -3.22
N ARG A 102 -15.23 7.78 -3.20
CA ARG A 102 -14.70 7.17 -4.40
C ARG A 102 -15.82 6.45 -5.10
N ILE A 103 -16.22 6.96 -6.24
CA ILE A 103 -17.04 6.20 -7.17
C ILE A 103 -16.10 5.24 -7.91
N ILE A 104 -16.19 3.98 -7.56
CA ILE A 104 -15.51 2.92 -8.29
C ILE A 104 -16.47 2.45 -9.37
N SER A 105 -16.17 2.73 -10.64
CA SER A 105 -16.85 2.06 -11.74
C SER A 105 -16.04 0.83 -12.14
N ILE A 106 -16.68 -0.33 -12.10
CA ILE A 106 -16.12 -1.57 -12.62
C ILE A 106 -16.64 -1.69 -14.05
N CYS A 107 -15.72 -1.67 -15.03
CA CYS A 107 -16.07 -1.90 -16.43
C CYS A 107 -15.24 -3.05 -16.99
N GLU A 108 -15.83 -3.79 -17.93
CA GLU A 108 -15.05 -4.76 -18.71
C GLU A 108 -14.00 -4.02 -19.54
N ASP A 109 -12.80 -4.59 -19.60
CA ASP A 109 -11.77 -4.11 -20.50
C ASP A 109 -12.13 -4.53 -21.93
N GLU A 110 -12.42 -3.57 -22.81
CA GLU A 110 -12.79 -3.86 -24.20
C GLU A 110 -11.68 -4.61 -24.97
N GLN A 111 -10.43 -4.47 -24.55
CA GLN A 111 -9.28 -5.15 -25.17
C GLN A 111 -8.99 -6.52 -24.52
N HIS A 112 -9.44 -6.74 -23.29
CA HIS A 112 -9.25 -7.96 -22.54
C HIS A 112 -10.52 -8.32 -21.77
N PRO A 113 -11.53 -8.93 -22.41
CA PRO A 113 -12.87 -9.17 -21.82
C PRO A 113 -12.90 -10.01 -20.55
N GLN A 114 -11.78 -10.62 -20.17
CA GLN A 114 -11.62 -11.37 -18.91
C GLN A 114 -11.00 -10.52 -17.79
N MET A 115 -10.61 -9.29 -18.09
CA MET A 115 -10.04 -8.37 -17.11
C MET A 115 -11.01 -7.23 -16.80
N TRP A 116 -11.24 -7.04 -15.51
CA TRP A 116 -12.06 -5.94 -15.01
C TRP A 116 -11.18 -4.73 -14.74
N ARG A 117 -11.48 -3.61 -15.38
CA ARG A 117 -10.87 -2.33 -15.05
C ARG A 117 -11.68 -1.62 -13.98
N THR A 118 -10.99 -1.16 -12.97
CA THR A 118 -11.56 -0.29 -11.94
C THR A 118 -11.17 1.15 -12.26
N ASN A 119 -12.10 1.94 -12.74
CA ASN A 119 -11.92 3.38 -12.87
C ASN A 119 -12.26 4.03 -11.53
N VAL A 120 -11.26 4.56 -10.86
CA VAL A 120 -11.46 5.35 -9.64
C VAL A 120 -11.60 6.81 -10.04
N ILE A 121 -12.80 7.34 -9.91
CA ILE A 121 -13.05 8.78 -10.05
C ILE A 121 -12.80 9.39 -8.66
N ASP A 122 -11.63 9.95 -8.46
CA ASP A 122 -11.28 10.63 -7.21
C ASP A 122 -11.78 12.07 -7.26
N LYS A 123 -12.67 12.43 -6.36
CA LYS A 123 -13.22 13.79 -6.27
C LYS A 123 -12.56 14.65 -5.19
N ALA A 124 -11.71 14.07 -4.36
CA ALA A 124 -11.15 14.79 -3.24
C ALA A 124 -9.63 14.82 -3.29
N ASP A 125 -9.09 16.02 -3.12
CA ASP A 125 -7.67 16.32 -3.06
C ASP A 125 -7.09 16.05 -1.66
N VAL A 126 -7.40 14.89 -1.06
CA VAL A 126 -7.01 14.53 0.30
C VAL A 126 -6.32 13.17 0.32
N PRO A 127 -5.26 13.00 1.13
CA PRO A 127 -4.54 11.73 1.21
C PRO A 127 -5.40 10.58 1.73
N ASP A 128 -5.24 9.44 1.10
CA ASP A 128 -5.83 8.19 1.58
C ASP A 128 -5.22 7.77 2.90
N ASN A 129 -6.04 7.20 3.76
CA ASN A 129 -5.59 6.75 5.05
C ASN A 129 -6.39 5.56 5.57
N VAL A 130 -5.82 4.85 6.53
CA VAL A 130 -6.50 3.87 7.38
C VAL A 130 -5.90 3.93 8.77
N THR A 131 -6.72 3.72 9.79
CA THR A 131 -6.29 3.80 11.18
C THR A 131 -6.65 2.53 11.94
N PHE A 132 -5.72 2.08 12.77
CA PHE A 132 -5.85 0.89 13.60
C PHE A 132 -5.62 1.22 15.06
N MET A 133 -6.31 0.49 15.93
CA MET A 133 -6.03 0.37 17.35
C MET A 133 -5.29 -0.94 17.59
N THR A 134 -4.14 -0.89 18.22
CA THR A 134 -3.38 -2.10 18.58
C THR A 134 -3.81 -2.63 19.95
N PRO A 135 -3.55 -3.93 20.24
CA PRO A 135 -3.79 -4.49 21.58
C PRO A 135 -3.04 -3.78 22.70
N GLN A 136 -1.94 -3.08 22.36
CA GLN A 136 -1.13 -2.32 23.33
C GLN A 136 -1.61 -0.88 23.51
N GLY A 137 -2.79 -0.52 22.99
CA GLY A 137 -3.33 0.84 23.10
C GLY A 137 -2.62 1.88 22.23
N LYS A 138 -1.95 1.46 21.15
CA LYS A 138 -1.40 2.40 20.18
C LYS A 138 -2.41 2.65 19.07
N ILE A 139 -2.46 3.88 18.60
CA ILE A 139 -3.11 4.24 17.35
C ILE A 139 -2.06 4.24 16.26
N VAL A 140 -2.36 3.56 15.17
CA VAL A 140 -1.49 3.49 13.97
C VAL A 140 -2.27 3.97 12.77
N MET A 141 -1.81 5.07 12.16
CA MET A 141 -2.43 5.63 10.95
C MET A 141 -1.46 5.55 9.78
N VAL A 142 -1.85 4.81 8.75
CA VAL A 142 -1.12 4.76 7.48
C VAL A 142 -1.77 5.75 6.52
N VAL A 143 -0.96 6.64 5.95
CA VAL A 143 -1.39 7.69 5.01
C VAL A 143 -0.59 7.57 3.72
N SER A 144 -1.27 7.63 2.59
CA SER A 144 -0.66 7.60 1.26
C SER A 144 -0.99 8.87 0.48
N ASN A 145 0.02 9.49 -0.10
CA ASN A 145 -0.13 10.60 -1.05
C ASN A 145 0.37 10.16 -2.43
N ASP A 146 -0.51 9.65 -3.26
CA ASP A 146 -0.19 9.25 -4.64
C ASP A 146 -0.35 10.39 -5.66
N SER A 147 -0.56 11.61 -5.19
CA SER A 147 -0.63 12.79 -6.06
C SER A 147 0.76 13.36 -6.39
N TRP A 148 0.80 14.29 -7.33
CA TRP A 148 2.01 15.01 -7.75
C TRP A 148 2.36 16.20 -6.88
N SER A 149 1.51 16.53 -5.90
CA SER A 149 1.68 17.68 -5.02
C SER A 149 1.84 17.26 -3.57
N ARG A 150 2.50 18.12 -2.79
CA ARG A 150 2.55 17.94 -1.33
C ARG A 150 1.16 18.15 -0.75
N LYS A 151 0.75 17.25 0.14
CA LYS A 151 -0.53 17.32 0.83
C LYS A 151 -0.35 17.65 2.30
N GLU A 152 -1.32 18.33 2.86
CA GLU A 152 -1.45 18.55 4.29
C GLU A 152 -2.36 17.46 4.88
N VAL A 153 -1.96 16.91 6.01
CA VAL A 153 -2.70 15.90 6.77
C VAL A 153 -3.01 16.48 8.12
N ASN A 154 -4.27 16.75 8.38
CA ASN A 154 -4.75 17.25 9.66
C ASN A 154 -5.37 16.11 10.44
N ILE A 155 -4.71 15.68 11.51
CA ILE A 155 -5.15 14.61 12.40
C ILE A 155 -5.81 15.24 13.62
N GLN A 156 -7.03 14.82 13.92
CA GLN A 156 -7.72 15.14 15.17
C GLN A 156 -8.02 13.84 15.92
N TYR A 157 -7.59 13.76 17.17
CA TYR A 157 -7.83 12.63 18.03
C TYR A 157 -7.95 13.08 19.49
N ASN A 158 -9.05 12.71 20.17
CA ASN A 158 -9.31 13.05 21.58
C ASN A 158 -9.09 14.53 21.91
N GLY A 159 -9.55 15.43 21.04
CA GLY A 159 -9.38 16.88 21.23
C GLY A 159 -7.98 17.43 20.96
N LYS A 160 -7.01 16.56 20.65
CA LYS A 160 -5.66 16.95 20.24
C LYS A 160 -5.61 17.06 18.71
N PHE A 161 -4.74 17.94 18.21
CA PHE A 161 -4.58 18.20 16.78
C PHE A 161 -3.11 18.12 16.37
N ALA A 162 -2.86 17.55 15.21
CA ALA A 162 -1.56 17.57 14.54
C ALA A 162 -1.74 17.93 13.07
N SER A 163 -0.93 18.84 12.56
CA SER A 163 -0.86 19.17 11.13
C SER A 163 0.50 18.76 10.59
N LEU A 164 0.49 17.93 9.57
CA LEU A 164 1.65 17.28 8.98
C LEU A 164 1.64 17.48 7.46
N LYS A 165 2.80 17.38 6.85
CA LYS A 165 2.94 17.47 5.39
C LYS A 165 3.54 16.19 4.84
N ILE A 166 2.87 15.61 3.84
CA ILE A 166 3.33 14.42 3.15
C ILE A 166 3.76 14.78 1.72
N ALA A 167 4.93 14.29 1.33
CA ALA A 167 5.48 14.57 0.01
C ALA A 167 4.70 13.85 -1.11
N PRO A 168 4.82 14.29 -2.38
CA PRO A 168 4.27 13.58 -3.52
C PRO A 168 4.80 12.15 -3.61
N GLY A 169 3.98 11.19 -4.02
CA GLY A 169 4.37 9.79 -4.23
C GLY A 169 4.89 9.10 -2.96
N SER A 170 4.50 9.54 -1.77
CA SER A 170 5.04 9.03 -0.51
C SER A 170 3.97 8.46 0.42
N VAL A 171 4.43 7.64 1.36
CA VAL A 171 3.61 7.04 2.43
C VAL A 171 4.21 7.40 3.78
N ALA A 172 3.35 7.63 4.76
CA ALA A 172 3.73 7.84 6.14
C ALA A 172 2.92 6.94 7.07
N THR A 173 3.57 6.42 8.11
CA THR A 173 2.90 5.74 9.20
C THR A 173 3.10 6.53 10.48
N TYR A 174 2.02 7.01 11.05
CA TYR A 174 2.00 7.74 12.32
C TYR A 174 1.56 6.82 13.44
N VAL A 175 2.25 6.91 14.57
CA VAL A 175 1.97 6.06 15.74
C VAL A 175 1.93 6.94 16.98
N TRP A 176 0.89 6.80 17.79
CA TRP A 176 0.75 7.52 19.07
C TRP A 176 -0.04 6.69 20.06
N ASP A 177 -0.04 7.10 21.34
CA ASP A 177 -0.83 6.47 22.39
C ASP A 177 -2.31 6.88 22.30
N ALA A 178 -3.21 5.95 22.61
CA ALA A 178 -4.65 6.19 22.56
C ALA A 178 -5.18 7.08 23.71
N ASP A 179 -4.36 7.30 24.76
CA ASP A 179 -4.69 8.08 25.96
C ASP A 179 -4.51 9.60 25.77
#